data_c75bcdd236946a78a211c2fc8af1939c
#
_entry.id   c75bcdd236946a78a211c2fc8af1939c
#
_cell.length_a   1.000
_cell.length_b   1.000
_cell.length_c   1.000
_cell.angle_alpha   90.00
_cell.angle_beta   90.00
_cell.angle_gamma   90.00
#
_symmetry.space_group_name_H-M   'P 1'
#
loop_
_entity.id
_entity.type
_entity.pdbx_description
1 polymer ?
#
loop_
_entity_poly.entity_id
_entity_poly.type
_entity_poly.pdbx_seq_one_letter_code
_entity_poly.pdbx_strand_id
1 'polypeptide(L)'
;MIRKIAISGYKSIKEQTVNLLPINILIGGNGIGKSNFISVFTLIRKLYDRQLQQYVLTKGGADSLLYMGKKVTNQISFDLFFAQTDKETHNRFILTLKEAQDSLYVEKIETASKCDQQWNKELHETNTTESSFKKDHTGQASYVNSLLREFEVFHFHDTSDSSKMKGKCNIDDNLSLRNDGSNIAAFLYYLKEKFPKHYRRIEKTVASVSPFFEEFNLVPNRLNENLIQLEWKQKGAADTYFNAYQLSDGSLRFICLATLLLQPNLPKTIIIDEPELGLHPVAINKLSALIKKASATAQIIISTQSVNVVDNFEPQDILVVDRKDNASVFRRLSEEELSDWLEDYSLGEIWEKNIIGGQPLI
;
A
#
# COMPACT_ATOMS: atom_id res chain seq x y z
N MET A 1 3.77 -14.21 0.54
CA MET A 1 4.19 -12.97 -0.16
C MET A 1 3.92 -13.08 -1.66
N ILE A 2 3.62 -11.98 -2.31
CA ILE A 2 3.53 -11.91 -3.77
C ILE A 2 4.97 -11.88 -4.30
N ARG A 3 5.37 -12.88 -5.09
CA ARG A 3 6.74 -12.95 -5.67
C ARG A 3 6.83 -12.30 -7.03
N LYS A 4 5.73 -12.35 -7.78
CA LYS A 4 5.65 -11.80 -9.12
C LYS A 4 4.24 -11.35 -9.42
N ILE A 5 4.11 -10.27 -10.15
CA ILE A 5 2.85 -9.81 -10.72
C ILE A 5 3.03 -9.56 -12.21
N ALA A 6 2.16 -10.15 -13.04
CA ALA A 6 2.04 -9.79 -14.43
C ALA A 6 0.76 -8.97 -14.62
N ILE A 7 0.87 -7.88 -15.34
CA ILE A 7 -0.20 -6.90 -15.58
C ILE A 7 -0.27 -6.66 -17.09
N SER A 8 -1.46 -6.74 -17.66
CA SER A 8 -1.70 -6.44 -19.06
C SER A 8 -2.94 -5.59 -19.23
N GLY A 9 -2.87 -4.59 -20.09
CA GLY A 9 -4.00 -3.77 -20.54
C GLY A 9 -4.55 -2.77 -19.51
N TYR A 10 -3.78 -2.40 -18.49
CA TYR A 10 -4.27 -1.55 -17.38
C TYR A 10 -3.64 -0.16 -17.38
N LYS A 11 -4.44 0.87 -17.55
CA LYS A 11 -4.05 2.31 -17.54
C LYS A 11 -2.81 2.59 -18.40
N SER A 12 -1.69 2.97 -17.78
CA SER A 12 -0.42 3.19 -18.48
C SER A 12 0.40 1.91 -18.68
N ILE A 13 -0.04 0.77 -18.17
CA ILE A 13 0.69 -0.50 -18.23
C ILE A 13 0.14 -1.35 -19.37
N LYS A 14 0.89 -1.43 -20.49
CA LYS A 14 0.51 -2.25 -21.63
C LYS A 14 0.66 -3.74 -21.32
N GLU A 15 1.87 -4.13 -20.96
CA GLU A 15 2.23 -5.49 -20.55
C GLU A 15 3.52 -5.42 -19.76
N GLN A 16 3.47 -5.84 -18.49
CA GLN A 16 4.64 -5.84 -17.61
C GLN A 16 4.59 -7.02 -16.65
N THR A 17 5.75 -7.58 -16.39
CA THR A 17 5.95 -8.56 -15.34
C THR A 17 6.98 -8.01 -14.34
N VAL A 18 6.57 -7.88 -13.09
CA VAL A 18 7.39 -7.31 -12.03
C VAL A 18 7.64 -8.37 -10.95
N ASN A 19 8.91 -8.65 -10.67
CA ASN A 19 9.30 -9.46 -9.53
C ASN A 19 9.29 -8.60 -8.26
N LEU A 20 8.68 -9.11 -7.20
CA LEU A 20 8.55 -8.41 -5.94
C LEU A 20 9.40 -9.06 -4.84
N LEU A 21 10.06 -8.22 -4.06
CA LEU A 21 10.88 -8.56 -2.90
C LEU A 21 10.16 -8.20 -1.60
N PRO A 22 10.73 -8.48 -0.42
CA PRO A 22 10.18 -8.02 0.85
C PRO A 22 9.99 -6.50 0.91
N ILE A 23 10.90 -5.71 0.31
CA ILE A 23 10.79 -4.26 0.14
C ILE A 23 10.77 -3.94 -1.35
N ASN A 24 9.88 -3.04 -1.76
CA ASN A 24 9.75 -2.56 -3.13
C ASN A 24 9.44 -1.08 -3.11
N ILE A 25 10.41 -0.27 -3.50
CA ILE A 25 10.31 1.19 -3.56
C ILE A 25 10.22 1.61 -5.02
N LEU A 26 9.04 2.02 -5.46
CA LEU A 26 8.82 2.51 -6.81
C LEU A 26 9.25 3.96 -6.89
N ILE A 27 10.22 4.28 -7.74
CA ILE A 27 10.71 5.63 -7.97
C ILE A 27 10.44 6.06 -9.41
N GLY A 28 10.37 7.37 -9.63
CA GLY A 28 10.19 7.92 -10.97
C GLY A 28 9.43 9.23 -10.96
N GLY A 29 9.41 9.93 -12.06
CA GLY A 29 8.73 11.22 -12.25
C GLY A 29 7.21 11.15 -12.09
N ASN A 30 6.57 12.31 -12.14
CA ASN A 30 5.11 12.42 -12.12
C ASN A 30 4.49 11.84 -13.39
N GLY A 31 3.38 11.15 -13.27
CA GLY A 31 2.58 10.65 -14.42
C GLY A 31 3.16 9.44 -15.15
N ILE A 32 4.31 8.87 -14.74
CA ILE A 32 4.95 7.74 -15.44
C ILE A 32 4.34 6.38 -15.10
N GLY A 33 3.50 6.27 -14.03
CA GLY A 33 2.76 5.05 -13.74
C GLY A 33 2.95 4.42 -12.37
N LYS A 34 3.68 5.04 -11.43
CA LYS A 34 3.83 4.55 -10.05
C LYS A 34 2.49 4.29 -9.37
N SER A 35 1.64 5.32 -9.29
CA SER A 35 0.30 5.21 -8.67
C SER A 35 -0.63 4.31 -9.51
N ASN A 36 -0.38 4.14 -10.82
CA ASN A 36 -1.11 3.16 -11.63
C ASN A 36 -0.77 1.73 -11.19
N PHE A 37 0.49 1.43 -10.89
CA PHE A 37 0.88 0.15 -10.33
C PHE A 37 0.24 -0.09 -8.95
N ILE A 38 0.30 0.88 -8.05
CA ILE A 38 -0.38 0.82 -6.74
C ILE A 38 -1.89 0.56 -6.91
N SER A 39 -2.52 1.24 -7.88
CA SER A 39 -3.96 1.11 -8.10
C SER A 39 -4.41 -0.27 -8.63
N VAL A 40 -3.50 -1.11 -9.12
CA VAL A 40 -3.79 -2.52 -9.45
C VAL A 40 -4.29 -3.26 -8.21
N PHE A 41 -3.60 -3.09 -7.10
CA PHE A 41 -3.96 -3.73 -5.84
C PHE A 41 -5.29 -3.19 -5.30
N THR A 42 -5.54 -1.89 -5.48
CA THR A 42 -6.83 -1.27 -5.13
C THR A 42 -7.97 -1.90 -5.95
N LEU A 43 -7.79 -2.06 -7.27
CA LEU A 43 -8.82 -2.67 -8.12
C LEU A 43 -9.09 -4.12 -7.71
N ILE A 44 -8.03 -4.93 -7.52
CA ILE A 44 -8.17 -6.32 -7.07
C ILE A 44 -8.90 -6.37 -5.71
N ARG A 45 -8.57 -5.48 -4.78
CA ARG A 45 -9.24 -5.40 -3.48
C ARG A 45 -10.72 -5.03 -3.62
N LYS A 46 -11.04 -4.05 -4.47
CA LYS A 46 -12.44 -3.64 -4.73
C LYS A 46 -13.25 -4.76 -5.37
N LEU A 47 -12.67 -5.49 -6.32
CA LEU A 47 -13.29 -6.69 -6.88
C LEU A 47 -13.53 -7.74 -5.80
N TYR A 48 -12.53 -8.04 -4.98
CA TYR A 48 -12.62 -8.99 -3.89
C TYR A 48 -13.71 -8.64 -2.86
N ASP A 49 -13.92 -7.35 -2.61
CA ASP A 49 -14.95 -6.84 -1.71
C ASP A 49 -16.32 -6.60 -2.40
N ARG A 50 -16.51 -7.07 -3.65
CA ARG A 50 -17.73 -6.93 -4.45
C ARG A 50 -18.10 -5.46 -4.70
N GLN A 51 -17.13 -4.65 -5.05
CA GLN A 51 -17.26 -3.22 -5.33
C GLN A 51 -16.65 -2.85 -6.69
N LEU A 52 -16.55 -3.82 -7.61
CA LEU A 52 -15.95 -3.58 -8.93
C LEU A 52 -16.71 -2.51 -9.70
N GLN A 53 -18.04 -2.65 -9.81
CA GLN A 53 -18.86 -1.70 -10.59
C GLN A 53 -18.80 -0.29 -10.01
N GLN A 54 -18.89 -0.17 -8.70
CA GLN A 54 -18.77 1.12 -8.02
C GLN A 54 -17.40 1.75 -8.26
N TYR A 55 -16.34 0.93 -8.20
CA TYR A 55 -14.97 1.41 -8.46
C TYR A 55 -14.80 1.88 -9.90
N VAL A 56 -15.26 1.11 -10.89
CA VAL A 56 -15.22 1.49 -12.31
C VAL A 56 -15.93 2.82 -12.53
N LEU A 57 -17.16 2.96 -11.99
CA LEU A 57 -17.95 4.18 -12.11
C LEU A 57 -17.23 5.39 -11.49
N THR A 58 -16.67 5.25 -10.28
CA THR A 58 -15.97 6.35 -9.59
C THR A 58 -14.66 6.74 -10.28
N LYS A 59 -14.09 5.88 -11.12
CA LYS A 59 -12.91 6.17 -11.93
C LYS A 59 -13.22 6.73 -13.31
N GLY A 60 -14.49 6.93 -13.65
CA GLY A 60 -14.93 7.50 -14.94
C GLY A 60 -15.14 6.46 -16.04
N GLY A 61 -15.53 5.23 -15.66
CA GLY A 61 -15.85 4.15 -16.60
C GLY A 61 -14.65 3.26 -16.96
N ALA A 62 -14.94 2.24 -17.77
CA ALA A 62 -13.92 1.27 -18.21
C ALA A 62 -12.82 1.91 -19.03
N ASP A 63 -13.14 2.92 -19.84
CA ASP A 63 -12.19 3.61 -20.72
C ASP A 63 -10.99 4.18 -19.96
N SER A 64 -11.21 4.71 -18.75
CA SER A 64 -10.16 5.28 -17.89
C SER A 64 -9.25 4.22 -17.22
N LEU A 65 -9.68 2.97 -17.20
CA LEU A 65 -8.94 1.85 -16.60
C LEU A 65 -8.21 1.00 -17.65
N LEU A 66 -8.62 1.07 -18.90
CA LEU A 66 -8.00 0.32 -20.00
C LEU A 66 -6.77 1.07 -20.54
N TYR A 67 -5.75 0.31 -20.94
CA TYR A 67 -4.58 0.88 -21.59
C TYR A 67 -4.96 1.53 -22.91
N MET A 68 -4.68 2.84 -23.03
CA MET A 68 -5.04 3.66 -24.20
C MET A 68 -6.54 3.69 -24.53
N GLY A 69 -7.39 3.31 -23.55
CA GLY A 69 -8.84 3.30 -23.67
C GLY A 69 -9.40 2.11 -24.47
N LYS A 70 -10.73 2.01 -24.48
CA LYS A 70 -11.48 0.87 -25.05
C LYS A 70 -11.33 0.70 -26.56
N LYS A 71 -10.86 1.71 -27.28
CA LYS A 71 -10.56 1.60 -28.72
C LYS A 71 -9.28 0.81 -29.02
N VAL A 72 -8.37 0.73 -28.07
CA VAL A 72 -7.07 0.06 -28.20
C VAL A 72 -7.05 -1.25 -27.43
N THR A 73 -7.65 -1.25 -26.24
CA THR A 73 -7.63 -2.37 -25.30
C THR A 73 -9.04 -2.65 -24.80
N ASN A 74 -9.49 -3.90 -24.84
CA ASN A 74 -10.81 -4.31 -24.36
C ASN A 74 -10.74 -5.25 -23.17
N GLN A 75 -9.53 -5.55 -22.70
CA GLN A 75 -9.29 -6.54 -21.64
C GLN A 75 -8.16 -6.08 -20.72
N ILE A 76 -8.33 -6.38 -19.43
CA ILE A 76 -7.30 -6.25 -18.40
C ILE A 76 -7.01 -7.64 -17.84
N SER A 77 -5.75 -7.98 -17.65
CA SER A 77 -5.35 -9.23 -17.00
C SER A 77 -4.34 -8.97 -15.88
N PHE A 78 -4.57 -9.62 -14.75
CA PHE A 78 -3.64 -9.68 -13.62
C PHE A 78 -3.32 -11.12 -13.28
N ASP A 79 -2.04 -11.41 -13.04
CA ASP A 79 -1.58 -12.71 -12.61
C ASP A 79 -0.62 -12.53 -11.43
N LEU A 80 -1.12 -12.82 -10.23
CA LEU A 80 -0.37 -12.74 -8.99
C LEU A 80 0.21 -14.10 -8.65
N PHE A 81 1.49 -14.15 -8.51
CA PHE A 81 2.24 -15.34 -8.17
C PHE A 81 2.69 -15.27 -6.69
N PHE A 82 2.23 -16.22 -5.91
CA PHE A 82 2.54 -16.33 -4.49
C PHE A 82 3.49 -17.50 -4.28
N ALA A 83 4.57 -17.28 -3.51
CA ALA A 83 5.45 -18.33 -3.04
C ALA A 83 5.54 -18.31 -1.52
N GLN A 84 5.57 -19.47 -0.91
CA GLN A 84 5.95 -19.64 0.49
C GLN A 84 7.46 -19.72 0.58
N THR A 85 8.04 -19.12 1.63
CA THR A 85 9.48 -19.08 1.87
C THR A 85 10.11 -20.48 2.08
N ASP A 86 9.30 -21.43 2.58
CA ASP A 86 9.80 -22.74 3.07
C ASP A 86 9.23 -23.94 2.30
N LYS A 87 8.47 -23.73 1.23
CA LYS A 87 7.87 -24.83 0.46
C LYS A 87 7.94 -24.52 -1.03
N GLU A 88 8.20 -25.56 -1.84
CA GLU A 88 8.13 -25.53 -3.31
C GLU A 88 6.69 -25.30 -3.84
N THR A 89 5.72 -25.08 -2.95
CA THR A 89 4.33 -24.81 -3.33
C THR A 89 4.18 -23.39 -3.81
N HIS A 90 3.89 -23.26 -5.09
CA HIS A 90 3.59 -21.99 -5.73
C HIS A 90 2.09 -21.92 -6.02
N ASN A 91 1.50 -20.76 -5.75
CA ASN A 91 0.08 -20.51 -6.04
C ASN A 91 -0.05 -19.26 -6.90
N ARG A 92 -1.07 -19.27 -7.76
CA ARG A 92 -1.37 -18.12 -8.63
C ARG A 92 -2.84 -17.75 -8.48
N PHE A 93 -3.09 -16.46 -8.58
CA PHE A 93 -4.42 -15.87 -8.76
C PHE A 93 -4.43 -15.15 -10.10
N ILE A 94 -5.26 -15.59 -11.01
CA ILE A 94 -5.37 -15.07 -12.37
C ILE A 94 -6.76 -14.45 -12.53
N LEU A 95 -6.79 -13.16 -12.81
CA LEU A 95 -8.00 -12.38 -13.02
C LEU A 95 -7.99 -11.81 -14.44
N THR A 96 -9.05 -12.03 -15.16
CA THR A 96 -9.29 -11.39 -16.46
C THR A 96 -10.60 -10.61 -16.38
N LEU A 97 -10.51 -9.31 -16.72
CA LEU A 97 -11.64 -8.39 -16.84
C LEU A 97 -11.81 -8.01 -18.31
N LYS A 98 -13.06 -7.93 -18.78
CA LYS A 98 -13.37 -7.40 -20.11
C LYS A 98 -14.32 -6.22 -20.03
N GLU A 99 -14.21 -5.37 -21.05
CA GLU A 99 -15.11 -4.23 -21.23
C GLU A 99 -16.44 -4.68 -21.82
N ALA A 100 -17.52 -4.15 -21.27
CA ALA A 100 -18.86 -4.17 -21.83
C ALA A 100 -19.66 -2.98 -21.34
N GLN A 101 -20.30 -2.26 -22.26
CA GLN A 101 -21.20 -1.13 -21.93
C GLN A 101 -20.57 -0.06 -21.03
N ASP A 102 -19.31 0.29 -21.32
CA ASP A 102 -18.48 1.25 -20.57
C ASP A 102 -18.22 0.84 -19.10
N SER A 103 -18.37 -0.44 -18.80
CA SER A 103 -18.01 -1.03 -17.51
C SER A 103 -17.05 -2.20 -17.71
N LEU A 104 -16.59 -2.78 -16.61
CA LEU A 104 -15.77 -3.99 -16.60
C LEU A 104 -16.56 -5.13 -15.95
N TYR A 105 -16.49 -6.30 -16.53
CA TYR A 105 -16.99 -7.52 -15.92
C TYR A 105 -15.86 -8.54 -15.75
N VAL A 106 -16.02 -9.44 -14.83
CA VAL A 106 -15.11 -10.56 -14.62
C VAL A 106 -15.33 -11.57 -15.76
N GLU A 107 -14.42 -11.65 -16.71
CA GLU A 107 -14.45 -12.70 -17.72
C GLU A 107 -14.14 -14.04 -17.09
N LYS A 108 -13.08 -14.10 -16.27
CA LYS A 108 -12.73 -15.29 -15.49
C LYS A 108 -11.86 -15.00 -14.29
N ILE A 109 -12.03 -15.81 -13.26
CA ILE A 109 -11.10 -15.96 -12.13
C ILE A 109 -10.64 -17.40 -12.10
N GLU A 110 -9.32 -17.58 -12.14
CA GLU A 110 -8.67 -18.88 -12.04
C GLU A 110 -7.65 -18.84 -10.90
N THR A 111 -7.47 -19.98 -10.24
CA THR A 111 -6.29 -20.23 -9.41
C THR A 111 -5.41 -21.28 -10.06
N ALA A 112 -4.14 -21.31 -9.72
CA ALA A 112 -3.27 -22.40 -10.12
C ALA A 112 -2.31 -22.75 -8.99
N SER A 113 -2.10 -24.03 -8.75
CA SER A 113 -1.04 -24.52 -7.84
C SER A 113 -0.03 -25.34 -8.60
N LYS A 114 1.22 -25.26 -8.19
CA LYS A 114 2.29 -26.11 -8.73
C LYS A 114 2.56 -27.24 -7.74
N CYS A 115 2.35 -28.48 -8.20
CA CYS A 115 2.75 -29.68 -7.51
C CYS A 115 3.54 -30.55 -8.51
N ASP A 116 4.66 -31.10 -8.10
CA ASP A 116 5.50 -31.99 -8.93
C ASP A 116 5.82 -31.44 -10.35
N GLN A 117 6.17 -30.16 -10.41
CA GLN A 117 6.49 -29.40 -11.63
C GLN A 117 5.33 -29.11 -12.59
N GLN A 118 4.12 -29.59 -12.35
CA GLN A 118 2.94 -29.30 -13.15
C GLN A 118 2.03 -28.26 -12.48
N TRP A 119 1.42 -27.40 -13.31
CA TRP A 119 0.43 -26.43 -12.87
C TRP A 119 -0.97 -27.04 -12.96
N ASN A 120 -1.63 -27.18 -11.82
CA ASN A 120 -3.06 -27.52 -11.74
C ASN A 120 -3.86 -26.23 -11.68
N LYS A 121 -4.70 -25.99 -12.68
CA LYS A 121 -5.58 -24.83 -12.76
C LYS A 121 -6.97 -25.16 -12.33
N GLU A 122 -7.61 -24.23 -11.62
CA GLU A 122 -8.99 -24.31 -11.16
C GLU A 122 -9.73 -23.05 -11.58
N LEU A 123 -10.87 -23.21 -12.26
CA LEU A 123 -11.71 -22.11 -12.70
C LEU A 123 -12.80 -21.88 -11.65
N HIS A 124 -12.93 -20.65 -11.15
CA HIS A 124 -13.86 -20.32 -10.07
C HIS A 124 -15.04 -19.47 -10.55
N GLU A 125 -14.80 -18.53 -11.45
CA GLU A 125 -15.84 -17.61 -11.92
C GLU A 125 -15.69 -17.32 -13.41
N THR A 126 -16.84 -17.15 -14.09
CA THR A 126 -16.91 -16.69 -15.48
C THR A 126 -18.10 -15.76 -15.68
N ASN A 127 -17.87 -14.70 -16.47
CA ASN A 127 -18.91 -13.77 -16.96
C ASN A 127 -19.80 -13.19 -15.85
N THR A 128 -19.19 -12.71 -14.77
CA THR A 128 -19.90 -12.07 -13.64
C THR A 128 -19.60 -10.58 -13.56
N THR A 129 -20.58 -9.78 -13.18
CA THR A 129 -20.40 -8.33 -12.97
C THR A 129 -19.70 -8.00 -11.66
N GLU A 130 -19.93 -8.84 -10.63
CA GLU A 130 -19.26 -8.74 -9.33
C GLU A 130 -18.76 -10.11 -8.91
N SER A 131 -17.55 -10.16 -8.34
CA SER A 131 -16.96 -11.43 -7.90
C SER A 131 -17.58 -11.94 -6.61
N SER A 132 -17.78 -13.24 -6.53
CA SER A 132 -18.10 -13.98 -5.31
C SER A 132 -16.92 -14.78 -4.74
N PHE A 133 -15.73 -14.66 -5.35
CA PHE A 133 -14.54 -15.45 -5.03
C PHE A 133 -14.17 -15.41 -3.53
N LYS A 134 -14.44 -14.30 -2.83
CA LYS A 134 -14.27 -14.16 -1.38
C LYS A 134 -15.03 -15.22 -0.57
N LYS A 135 -16.12 -15.76 -1.12
CA LYS A 135 -16.98 -16.78 -0.48
C LYS A 135 -16.62 -18.20 -0.90
N ASP A 136 -15.73 -18.36 -1.86
CA ASP A 136 -15.26 -19.67 -2.28
C ASP A 136 -14.24 -20.19 -1.28
N HIS A 137 -14.62 -21.24 -0.57
CA HIS A 137 -13.78 -21.91 0.44
C HIS A 137 -13.33 -23.30 -0.02
N THR A 138 -13.52 -23.62 -1.30
CA THR A 138 -13.11 -24.91 -1.86
C THR A 138 -11.63 -24.92 -2.21
N GLY A 139 -11.00 -26.07 -2.06
CA GLY A 139 -9.67 -26.38 -2.54
C GLY A 139 -8.65 -25.23 -2.45
N GLN A 140 -8.13 -24.87 -3.59
CA GLN A 140 -7.11 -23.83 -3.74
C GLN A 140 -7.66 -22.42 -3.54
N ALA A 141 -8.94 -22.16 -3.82
CA ALA A 141 -9.57 -20.85 -3.59
C ALA A 141 -9.46 -20.43 -2.13
N SER A 142 -9.66 -21.33 -1.18
CA SER A 142 -9.52 -21.03 0.26
C SER A 142 -8.13 -20.51 0.61
N TYR A 143 -7.08 -21.12 0.06
CA TYR A 143 -5.72 -20.68 0.29
C TYR A 143 -5.43 -19.32 -0.33
N VAL A 144 -5.79 -19.13 -1.60
CA VAL A 144 -5.60 -17.84 -2.31
C VAL A 144 -6.41 -16.73 -1.63
N ASN A 145 -7.62 -17.03 -1.16
CA ASN A 145 -8.43 -16.09 -0.37
C ASN A 145 -7.73 -15.63 0.91
N SER A 146 -7.01 -16.52 1.60
CA SER A 146 -6.24 -16.13 2.79
C SER A 146 -5.13 -15.13 2.45
N LEU A 147 -4.53 -15.23 1.27
CA LEU A 147 -3.50 -14.31 0.78
C LEU A 147 -4.09 -12.97 0.34
N LEU A 148 -5.20 -12.99 -0.40
CA LEU A 148 -5.87 -11.77 -0.88
C LEU A 148 -6.47 -10.92 0.26
N ARG A 149 -6.86 -11.55 1.36
CA ARG A 149 -7.33 -10.82 2.57
C ARG A 149 -6.24 -10.00 3.21
N GLU A 150 -5.01 -10.43 3.10
CA GLU A 150 -3.89 -9.90 3.87
C GLU A 150 -3.08 -8.83 3.14
N PHE A 151 -3.50 -8.37 1.95
CA PHE A 151 -2.93 -7.17 1.39
C PHE A 151 -3.86 -5.98 1.53
N GLU A 152 -3.29 -4.85 1.95
CA GLU A 152 -4.00 -3.61 2.17
C GLU A 152 -3.25 -2.44 1.53
N VAL A 153 -4.02 -1.56 0.89
CA VAL A 153 -3.51 -0.32 0.30
C VAL A 153 -3.92 0.83 1.22
N PHE A 154 -2.93 1.48 1.82
CA PHE A 154 -3.14 2.56 2.77
C PHE A 154 -2.97 3.93 2.10
N HIS A 155 -3.86 4.84 2.42
CA HIS A 155 -3.92 6.20 1.88
C HIS A 155 -4.12 7.21 3.02
N PHE A 156 -3.03 7.67 3.62
CA PHE A 156 -3.08 8.68 4.70
C PHE A 156 -2.87 10.11 4.17
N HIS A 157 -3.29 10.38 2.92
CA HIS A 157 -3.05 11.68 2.27
C HIS A 157 -4.03 12.76 2.70
N ASP A 158 -5.27 12.40 3.00
CA ASP A 158 -6.27 13.38 3.40
C ASP A 158 -6.04 13.82 4.85
N THR A 159 -5.36 14.95 5.00
CA THR A 159 -5.14 15.64 6.28
C THR A 159 -5.89 16.96 6.35
N SER A 160 -6.83 17.20 5.43
CA SER A 160 -7.69 18.39 5.43
C SER A 160 -8.55 18.49 6.70
N ASP A 161 -9.21 19.62 6.90
CA ASP A 161 -10.10 19.78 8.05
C ASP A 161 -11.32 18.85 8.00
N SER A 162 -11.69 18.34 6.82
CA SER A 162 -12.74 17.33 6.65
C SER A 162 -12.23 15.89 6.78
N SER A 163 -10.94 15.70 7.01
CA SER A 163 -10.33 14.37 7.15
C SER A 163 -10.96 13.57 8.27
N LYS A 164 -11.32 12.34 7.96
CA LYS A 164 -11.87 11.41 8.95
C LYS A 164 -10.87 11.05 10.05
N MET A 165 -9.56 11.17 9.81
CA MET A 165 -8.52 10.96 10.82
C MET A 165 -8.62 11.97 11.97
N LYS A 166 -9.13 13.19 11.70
CA LYS A 166 -9.33 14.26 12.70
C LYS A 166 -10.65 14.14 13.43
N GLY A 167 -11.61 13.40 12.88
CA GLY A 167 -12.96 13.27 13.40
C GLY A 167 -13.10 12.30 14.57
N LYS A 168 -14.35 12.22 15.07
CA LYS A 168 -14.75 11.17 16.02
C LYS A 168 -15.02 9.88 15.27
N CYS A 169 -14.62 8.74 15.86
CA CYS A 169 -14.94 7.41 15.34
C CYS A 169 -15.62 6.56 16.43
N ASN A 170 -16.27 5.47 16.02
CA ASN A 170 -16.83 4.51 16.95
C ASN A 170 -15.68 3.76 17.65
N ILE A 171 -15.74 3.63 18.97
CA ILE A 171 -14.74 2.95 19.79
C ILE A 171 -14.62 1.46 19.44
N ASP A 172 -15.71 0.84 18.97
CA ASP A 172 -15.75 -0.57 18.56
C ASP A 172 -15.15 -0.79 17.16
N ASP A 173 -14.87 0.27 16.39
CA ASP A 173 -14.16 0.17 15.13
C ASP A 173 -12.64 0.05 15.36
N ASN A 174 -12.24 -1.05 15.98
CA ASN A 174 -10.88 -1.25 16.48
C ASN A 174 -10.25 -2.60 16.09
N LEU A 175 -10.91 -3.38 15.22
CA LEU A 175 -10.42 -4.70 14.78
C LEU A 175 -9.10 -4.61 14.00
N SER A 176 -8.99 -3.60 13.14
CA SER A 176 -7.81 -3.29 12.34
C SER A 176 -7.75 -1.79 12.05
N LEU A 177 -6.56 -1.26 11.79
CA LEU A 177 -6.41 0.11 11.31
C LEU A 177 -7.02 0.23 9.92
N ARG A 178 -7.95 1.15 9.73
CA ARG A 178 -8.54 1.41 8.41
C ARG A 178 -7.51 2.03 7.46
N ASN A 179 -7.65 1.72 6.20
CA ASN A 179 -6.72 2.16 5.16
C ASN A 179 -6.66 3.70 4.97
N ASP A 180 -7.67 4.43 5.39
CA ASP A 180 -7.74 5.90 5.40
C ASP A 180 -7.43 6.52 6.78
N GLY A 181 -7.08 5.70 7.78
CA GLY A 181 -6.81 6.15 9.15
C GLY A 181 -8.03 6.66 9.93
N SER A 182 -9.25 6.52 9.39
CA SER A 182 -10.48 7.08 9.98
C SER A 182 -10.79 6.59 11.40
N ASN A 183 -10.24 5.46 11.81
CA ASN A 183 -10.42 4.88 13.13
C ASN A 183 -9.15 4.93 14.00
N ILE A 184 -8.20 5.80 13.69
CA ILE A 184 -6.90 5.85 14.38
C ILE A 184 -7.02 5.95 15.90
N ALA A 185 -7.98 6.74 16.40
CA ALA A 185 -8.19 6.92 17.83
C ALA A 185 -8.69 5.63 18.51
N ALA A 186 -9.68 4.95 17.91
CA ALA A 186 -10.22 3.69 18.43
C ALA A 186 -9.18 2.57 18.39
N PHE A 187 -8.39 2.51 17.32
CA PHE A 187 -7.36 1.51 17.17
C PHE A 187 -6.19 1.72 18.16
N LEU A 188 -5.74 2.97 18.35
CA LEU A 188 -4.75 3.30 19.39
C LEU A 188 -5.26 3.00 20.80
N TYR A 189 -6.55 3.28 21.07
CA TYR A 189 -7.17 2.93 22.34
C TYR A 189 -7.15 1.42 22.58
N TYR A 190 -7.53 0.63 21.57
CA TYR A 190 -7.44 -0.83 21.62
C TYR A 190 -6.00 -1.32 21.90
N LEU A 191 -5.01 -0.71 21.22
CA LEU A 191 -3.60 -1.05 21.42
C LEU A 191 -3.13 -0.69 22.84
N LYS A 192 -3.60 0.42 23.40
CA LYS A 192 -3.31 0.83 24.77
C LYS A 192 -3.78 -0.23 25.77
N GLU A 193 -5.02 -0.72 25.62
CA GLU A 193 -5.66 -1.67 26.53
C GLU A 193 -5.11 -3.11 26.37
N LYS A 194 -4.91 -3.56 25.14
CA LYS A 194 -4.56 -4.96 24.84
C LYS A 194 -3.10 -5.21 24.55
N PHE A 195 -2.39 -4.21 24.02
CA PHE A 195 -0.99 -4.33 23.58
C PHE A 195 -0.12 -3.17 24.08
N PRO A 196 -0.04 -2.91 25.41
CA PRO A 196 0.58 -1.71 25.98
C PRO A 196 2.07 -1.55 25.60
N LYS A 197 2.79 -2.64 25.30
CA LYS A 197 4.18 -2.57 24.83
C LYS A 197 4.28 -1.94 23.44
N HIS A 198 3.38 -2.32 22.52
CA HIS A 198 3.30 -1.76 21.15
C HIS A 198 2.83 -0.30 21.20
N TYR A 199 1.80 -0.02 21.97
CA TYR A 199 1.30 1.34 22.18
C TYR A 199 2.39 2.29 22.67
N ARG A 200 3.10 1.97 23.77
CA ARG A 200 4.21 2.78 24.28
C ARG A 200 5.34 2.97 23.26
N ARG A 201 5.57 1.98 22.41
CA ARG A 201 6.55 2.08 21.34
C ARG A 201 6.11 3.06 20.27
N ILE A 202 4.81 3.08 19.91
CA ILE A 202 4.23 4.05 18.98
C ILE A 202 4.40 5.46 19.58
N GLU A 203 3.98 5.69 20.83
CA GLU A 203 4.15 7.00 21.50
C GLU A 203 5.60 7.49 21.49
N LYS A 204 6.54 6.64 21.91
CA LYS A 204 7.98 6.98 21.90
C LYS A 204 8.49 7.29 20.49
N THR A 205 7.98 6.59 19.49
CA THR A 205 8.36 6.82 18.09
C THR A 205 7.81 8.14 17.61
N VAL A 206 6.56 8.48 17.90
CA VAL A 206 5.96 9.79 17.59
C VAL A 206 6.71 10.91 18.31
N ALA A 207 6.97 10.77 19.61
CA ALA A 207 7.73 11.76 20.40
C ALA A 207 9.16 11.98 19.87
N SER A 208 9.76 10.99 19.19
CA SER A 208 11.11 11.12 18.63
C SER A 208 11.18 12.02 17.38
N VAL A 209 10.05 12.22 16.69
CA VAL A 209 9.95 13.10 15.50
C VAL A 209 9.12 14.35 15.75
N SER A 210 8.32 14.36 16.81
CA SER A 210 7.51 15.51 17.25
C SER A 210 7.88 15.85 18.69
N PRO A 211 8.93 16.65 18.94
CA PRO A 211 9.48 16.87 20.28
C PRO A 211 8.51 17.50 21.28
N PHE A 212 7.49 18.20 20.80
CA PHE A 212 6.43 18.78 21.60
C PHE A 212 5.40 17.75 22.07
N PHE A 213 5.27 16.61 21.40
CA PHE A 213 4.34 15.55 21.75
C PHE A 213 4.77 14.86 23.07
N GLU A 214 3.84 14.68 23.99
CA GLU A 214 4.06 13.97 25.25
C GLU A 214 3.44 12.59 25.21
N GLU A 215 2.11 12.51 25.14
CA GLU A 215 1.34 11.27 25.10
C GLU A 215 0.00 11.46 24.40
N PHE A 216 -0.65 10.37 23.99
CA PHE A 216 -2.04 10.42 23.54
C PHE A 216 -2.99 10.47 24.73
N ASN A 217 -4.04 11.28 24.63
CA ASN A 217 -5.17 11.32 25.54
C ASN A 217 -6.37 10.59 24.92
N LEU A 218 -6.42 9.27 25.06
CA LEU A 218 -7.45 8.43 24.46
C LEU A 218 -8.53 8.14 25.51
N VAL A 219 -9.48 9.06 25.61
CA VAL A 219 -10.63 8.97 26.53
C VAL A 219 -11.92 8.97 25.70
N PRO A 220 -12.84 8.02 25.94
CA PRO A 220 -14.16 8.06 25.32
C PRO A 220 -14.89 9.36 25.60
N ASN A 221 -15.72 9.79 24.66
CA ASN A 221 -16.47 11.02 24.82
C ASN A 221 -17.46 10.93 25.98
N ARG A 222 -17.42 11.89 26.92
CA ARG A 222 -18.20 11.88 28.16
C ARG A 222 -19.70 11.82 27.98
N LEU A 223 -20.22 12.37 26.86
CA LEU A 223 -21.65 12.38 26.57
C LEU A 223 -22.09 11.22 25.66
N ASN A 224 -21.14 10.55 25.01
CA ASN A 224 -21.39 9.38 24.18
C ASN A 224 -20.15 8.47 24.21
N GLU A 225 -20.12 7.55 25.16
CA GLU A 225 -18.97 6.65 25.40
C GLU A 225 -18.64 5.73 24.19
N ASN A 226 -19.55 5.59 23.23
CA ASN A 226 -19.30 4.86 21.99
C ASN A 226 -18.42 5.61 20.99
N LEU A 227 -18.12 6.89 21.26
CA LEU A 227 -17.30 7.73 20.39
C LEU A 227 -15.97 8.07 21.05
N ILE A 228 -14.91 8.06 20.23
CA ILE A 228 -13.56 8.48 20.61
C ILE A 228 -12.95 9.35 19.52
N GLN A 229 -12.09 10.27 19.89
CA GLN A 229 -11.35 11.15 19.00
C GLN A 229 -9.85 11.10 19.36
N LEU A 230 -8.99 11.35 18.39
CA LEU A 230 -7.56 11.46 18.64
C LEU A 230 -7.28 12.79 19.36
N GLU A 231 -6.90 12.67 20.63
CA GLU A 231 -6.41 13.77 21.45
C GLU A 231 -4.99 13.46 21.93
N TRP A 232 -4.27 14.50 22.27
CA TRP A 232 -2.88 14.38 22.69
C TRP A 232 -2.52 15.49 23.67
N LYS A 233 -1.44 15.29 24.44
CA LYS A 233 -0.87 16.26 25.35
C LYS A 233 0.45 16.80 24.82
N GLN A 234 0.71 18.07 25.10
CA GLN A 234 1.96 18.75 24.76
C GLN A 234 2.83 18.88 25.99
N LYS A 235 4.12 18.61 25.84
CA LYS A 235 5.10 18.83 26.93
C LYS A 235 5.07 20.26 27.42
N GLY A 236 4.98 20.42 28.74
CA GLY A 236 4.95 21.74 29.39
C GLY A 236 3.60 22.47 29.34
N ALA A 237 2.57 21.90 28.74
CA ALA A 237 1.20 22.42 28.76
C ALA A 237 0.39 21.66 29.82
N ALA A 238 0.54 22.04 31.09
CA ALA A 238 -0.18 21.38 32.19
C ALA A 238 -1.69 21.46 31.96
N ASP A 239 -2.38 20.31 32.13
CA ASP A 239 -3.83 20.14 32.07
C ASP A 239 -4.53 20.55 30.76
N THR A 240 -3.79 20.73 29.67
CA THR A 240 -4.36 21.08 28.36
C THR A 240 -4.29 19.88 27.40
N TYR A 241 -5.45 19.55 26.79
CA TYR A 241 -5.53 18.55 25.73
C TYR A 241 -5.67 19.27 24.39
N PHE A 242 -5.01 18.70 23.39
CA PHE A 242 -5.11 19.13 22.00
C PHE A 242 -5.78 18.01 21.21
N ASN A 243 -6.62 18.37 20.27
CA ASN A 243 -7.22 17.40 19.36
C ASN A 243 -6.41 17.27 18.05
N ALA A 244 -6.80 16.34 17.19
CA ALA A 244 -6.09 16.09 15.93
C ALA A 244 -6.07 17.28 14.95
N TYR A 245 -6.98 18.24 15.07
CA TYR A 245 -6.96 19.46 14.22
C TYR A 245 -5.76 20.37 14.52
N GLN A 246 -5.16 20.23 15.68
CA GLN A 246 -3.99 21.02 16.12
C GLN A 246 -2.66 20.32 15.81
N LEU A 247 -2.69 19.13 15.23
CA LEU A 247 -1.52 18.46 14.68
C LEU A 247 -1.20 19.03 13.29
N SER A 248 0.09 19.14 12.97
CA SER A 248 0.50 19.34 11.58
C SER A 248 0.13 18.12 10.74
N ASP A 249 -0.07 18.33 9.44
CA ASP A 249 -0.40 17.25 8.49
C ASP A 249 0.64 16.13 8.51
N GLY A 250 1.93 16.50 8.55
CA GLY A 250 3.02 15.53 8.67
C GLY A 250 2.99 14.76 9.99
N SER A 251 2.67 15.41 11.13
CA SER A 251 2.56 14.73 12.42
C SER A 251 1.41 13.72 12.43
N LEU A 252 0.23 14.11 11.93
CA LEU A 252 -0.93 13.23 11.87
C LEU A 252 -0.66 12.00 10.97
N ARG A 253 -0.08 12.25 9.79
CA ARG A 253 0.31 11.17 8.86
C ARG A 253 1.35 10.24 9.49
N PHE A 254 2.37 10.80 10.15
CA PHE A 254 3.39 10.01 10.83
C PHE A 254 2.81 9.14 11.95
N ILE A 255 1.82 9.64 12.71
CA ILE A 255 1.11 8.86 13.73
C ILE A 255 0.44 7.64 13.10
N CYS A 256 -0.28 7.81 11.98
CA CYS A 256 -0.91 6.70 11.27
C CYS A 256 0.11 5.69 10.74
N LEU A 257 1.20 6.15 10.12
CA LEU A 257 2.27 5.30 9.61
C LEU A 257 3.00 4.54 10.73
N ALA A 258 3.34 5.22 11.84
CA ALA A 258 3.96 4.59 12.99
C ALA A 258 3.03 3.54 13.62
N THR A 259 1.73 3.83 13.70
CA THR A 259 0.73 2.89 14.21
C THR A 259 0.62 1.67 13.29
N LEU A 260 0.54 1.88 11.98
CA LEU A 260 0.51 0.80 10.98
C LEU A 260 1.73 -0.11 11.09
N LEU A 261 2.94 0.46 11.16
CA LEU A 261 4.19 -0.32 11.10
C LEU A 261 4.65 -0.90 12.45
N LEU A 262 4.04 -0.47 13.56
CA LEU A 262 4.39 -0.93 14.90
C LEU A 262 3.29 -1.73 15.59
N GLN A 263 2.13 -1.93 14.96
CA GLN A 263 1.06 -2.77 15.50
C GLN A 263 1.50 -4.23 15.67
N PRO A 264 0.87 -5.00 16.57
CA PRO A 264 1.28 -6.38 16.85
C PRO A 264 1.09 -7.35 15.68
N ASN A 265 0.02 -7.15 14.89
CA ASN A 265 -0.34 -8.01 13.76
C ASN A 265 -0.32 -7.18 12.48
N LEU A 266 0.78 -7.26 11.74
CA LEU A 266 0.93 -6.57 10.47
C LEU A 266 0.13 -7.28 9.36
N PRO A 267 -0.52 -6.55 8.43
CA PRO A 267 -0.95 -7.13 7.16
C PRO A 267 0.25 -7.78 6.44
N LYS A 268 0.04 -8.90 5.77
CA LYS A 268 1.15 -9.60 5.07
C LYS A 268 1.74 -8.80 3.92
N THR A 269 0.94 -7.94 3.30
CA THR A 269 1.41 -7.02 2.28
C THR A 269 0.84 -5.63 2.56
N ILE A 270 1.72 -4.67 2.77
CA ILE A 270 1.41 -3.27 3.05
C ILE A 270 1.80 -2.45 1.83
N ILE A 271 0.87 -1.72 1.27
CA ILE A 271 1.06 -0.91 0.07
C ILE A 271 0.73 0.53 0.42
N ILE A 272 1.65 1.46 0.16
CA ILE A 272 1.48 2.88 0.50
C ILE A 272 1.97 3.74 -0.66
N ASP A 273 1.15 4.68 -1.09
CA ASP A 273 1.54 5.70 -2.08
C ASP A 273 2.10 6.92 -1.33
N GLU A 274 3.27 7.42 -1.70
CA GLU A 274 3.94 8.62 -1.18
C GLU A 274 3.84 8.81 0.36
N PRO A 275 4.31 7.86 1.18
CA PRO A 275 4.17 7.93 2.64
C PRO A 275 4.94 9.10 3.26
N GLU A 276 5.92 9.64 2.58
CA GLU A 276 6.78 10.73 3.03
C GLU A 276 6.18 12.12 2.87
N LEU A 277 5.06 12.25 2.16
CA LEU A 277 4.48 13.55 1.83
C LEU A 277 4.19 14.38 3.09
N GLY A 278 4.80 15.59 3.17
CA GLY A 278 4.66 16.48 4.31
C GLY A 278 5.49 16.10 5.55
N LEU A 279 6.31 15.06 5.47
CA LEU A 279 7.21 14.68 6.56
C LEU A 279 8.53 15.47 6.52
N HIS A 280 9.01 15.85 7.70
CA HIS A 280 10.37 16.38 7.85
C HIS A 280 11.42 15.26 7.60
N PRO A 281 12.63 15.56 7.07
CA PRO A 281 13.67 14.55 6.80
C PRO A 281 13.96 13.60 7.97
N VAL A 282 13.99 14.09 9.20
CA VAL A 282 14.13 13.22 10.39
C VAL A 282 13.02 12.20 10.52
N ALA A 283 11.77 12.58 10.19
CA ALA A 283 10.63 11.66 10.21
C ALA A 283 10.70 10.65 9.06
N ILE A 284 11.23 11.07 7.88
CA ILE A 284 11.48 10.17 6.74
C ILE A 284 12.49 9.08 7.11
N ASN A 285 13.63 9.45 7.70
CA ASN A 285 14.64 8.48 8.15
C ASN A 285 14.04 7.48 9.18
N LYS A 286 13.22 8.00 10.09
CA LYS A 286 12.55 7.15 11.08
C LYS A 286 11.54 6.21 10.42
N LEU A 287 10.76 6.71 9.47
CA LEU A 287 9.81 5.92 8.69
C LEU A 287 10.53 4.81 7.92
N SER A 288 11.62 5.12 7.24
CA SER A 288 12.42 4.14 6.49
C SER A 288 12.95 3.02 7.41
N ALA A 289 13.42 3.37 8.61
CA ALA A 289 13.82 2.39 9.62
C ALA A 289 12.64 1.49 10.08
N LEU A 290 11.43 2.06 10.20
CA LEU A 290 10.22 1.28 10.53
C LEU A 290 9.85 0.33 9.39
N ILE A 291 9.93 0.79 8.15
CA ILE A 291 9.68 -0.02 6.94
C ILE A 291 10.65 -1.21 6.89
N LYS A 292 11.96 -0.97 7.01
CA LYS A 292 12.98 -2.03 7.06
C LYS A 292 12.67 -3.05 8.17
N LYS A 293 12.23 -2.59 9.33
CA LYS A 293 11.86 -3.49 10.40
C LYS A 293 10.60 -4.29 10.10
N ALA A 294 9.55 -3.66 9.55
CA ALA A 294 8.28 -4.31 9.22
C ALA A 294 8.48 -5.36 8.10
N SER A 295 9.43 -5.13 7.19
CA SER A 295 9.71 -6.04 6.07
C SER A 295 10.21 -7.44 6.49
N ALA A 296 10.63 -7.61 7.73
CA ALA A 296 10.97 -8.93 8.27
C ALA A 296 9.75 -9.87 8.36
N THR A 297 8.53 -9.32 8.46
CA THR A 297 7.29 -10.10 8.63
C THR A 297 6.19 -9.77 7.63
N ALA A 298 6.29 -8.63 6.94
CA ALA A 298 5.35 -8.15 5.94
C ALA A 298 6.09 -7.79 4.64
N GLN A 299 5.41 -7.89 3.52
CA GLN A 299 5.91 -7.32 2.26
C GLN A 299 5.50 -5.87 2.15
N ILE A 300 6.44 -4.99 1.82
CA ILE A 300 6.20 -3.56 1.72
C ILE A 300 6.35 -3.12 0.25
N ILE A 301 5.35 -2.41 -0.25
CA ILE A 301 5.37 -1.80 -1.58
C ILE A 301 5.06 -0.31 -1.41
N ILE A 302 5.98 0.54 -1.82
CA ILE A 302 5.85 2.00 -1.65
C ILE A 302 6.13 2.67 -2.99
N SER A 303 5.38 3.70 -3.33
CA SER A 303 5.80 4.66 -4.35
C SER A 303 6.34 5.92 -3.67
N THR A 304 7.35 6.52 -4.23
CA THR A 304 7.95 7.76 -3.70
C THR A 304 8.51 8.64 -4.80
N GLN A 305 8.62 9.94 -4.51
CA GLN A 305 9.34 10.94 -5.28
C GLN A 305 10.45 11.60 -4.46
N SER A 306 10.70 11.11 -3.26
CA SER A 306 11.66 11.69 -2.32
C SER A 306 13.01 11.00 -2.43
N VAL A 307 14.03 11.77 -2.78
CA VAL A 307 15.43 11.37 -2.73
C VAL A 307 15.81 10.90 -1.33
N ASN A 308 15.34 11.60 -0.30
CA ASN A 308 15.59 11.22 1.10
C ASN A 308 15.02 9.84 1.47
N VAL A 309 13.94 9.41 0.82
CA VAL A 309 13.45 8.03 1.01
C VAL A 309 14.38 7.06 0.32
N VAL A 310 14.77 7.34 -0.93
CA VAL A 310 15.64 6.45 -1.75
C VAL A 310 16.97 6.20 -1.06
N ASP A 311 17.60 7.23 -0.49
CA ASP A 311 18.87 7.14 0.22
C ASP A 311 18.87 6.21 1.45
N ASN A 312 17.68 5.87 1.92
CA ASN A 312 17.55 4.93 3.05
C ASN A 312 17.44 3.47 2.63
N PHE A 313 17.45 3.12 1.35
CA PHE A 313 17.25 1.75 0.87
C PHE A 313 18.40 1.29 -0.02
N GLU A 314 18.46 -0.04 -0.23
CA GLU A 314 19.49 -0.65 -1.08
C GLU A 314 19.03 -0.67 -2.55
N PRO A 315 19.95 -0.73 -3.54
CA PRO A 315 19.60 -0.78 -4.96
C PRO A 315 18.58 -1.87 -5.29
N GLN A 316 18.71 -3.05 -4.72
CA GLN A 316 17.78 -4.16 -4.95
C GLN A 316 16.36 -3.89 -4.43
N ASP A 317 16.16 -2.93 -3.53
CA ASP A 317 14.83 -2.55 -3.05
C ASP A 317 14.10 -1.64 -4.05
N ILE A 318 14.84 -1.01 -4.98
CA ILE A 318 14.35 0.02 -5.89
C ILE A 318 13.79 -0.58 -7.17
N LEU A 319 12.60 -0.14 -7.53
CA LEU A 319 11.95 -0.33 -8.82
C LEU A 319 11.85 1.01 -9.54
N VAL A 320 12.70 1.22 -10.54
CA VAL A 320 12.62 2.40 -11.41
C VAL A 320 11.45 2.23 -12.34
N VAL A 321 10.59 3.25 -12.39
CA VAL A 321 9.47 3.33 -13.31
C VAL A 321 9.78 4.37 -14.37
N ASP A 322 9.77 3.95 -15.62
CA ASP A 322 9.99 4.79 -16.79
C ASP A 322 8.80 4.72 -17.76
N ARG A 323 8.79 5.59 -18.75
CA ARG A 323 7.81 5.56 -19.83
C ARG A 323 8.51 5.29 -21.16
N LYS A 324 8.14 4.19 -21.82
CA LYS A 324 8.65 3.82 -23.13
C LYS A 324 7.46 3.49 -24.04
N ASP A 325 7.45 4.06 -25.25
CA ASP A 325 6.39 3.83 -26.25
C ASP A 325 4.97 3.99 -25.68
N ASN A 326 4.75 5.06 -24.93
CA ASN A 326 3.50 5.38 -24.21
C ASN A 326 3.08 4.37 -23.12
N ALA A 327 3.92 3.41 -22.76
CA ALA A 327 3.67 2.45 -21.71
C ALA A 327 4.63 2.64 -20.52
N SER A 328 4.15 2.37 -19.32
CA SER A 328 5.00 2.30 -18.12
C SER A 328 5.82 1.01 -18.16
N VAL A 329 7.12 1.12 -17.91
CA VAL A 329 8.06 0.01 -17.77
C VAL A 329 8.68 0.04 -16.38
N PHE A 330 8.92 -1.14 -15.82
CA PHE A 330 9.44 -1.31 -14.46
C PHE A 330 10.75 -2.08 -14.51
N ARG A 331 11.81 -1.51 -13.94
CA ARG A 331 13.12 -2.12 -13.88
C ARG A 331 13.63 -2.11 -12.43
N ARG A 332 14.06 -3.25 -11.93
CA ARG A 332 14.72 -3.34 -10.63
C ARG A 332 16.18 -3.00 -10.81
N LEU A 333 16.71 -2.23 -9.87
CA LEU A 333 18.14 -1.97 -9.81
C LEU A 333 18.90 -3.17 -9.22
N SER A 334 20.16 -3.30 -9.59
CA SER A 334 21.09 -4.22 -8.95
C SER A 334 22.29 -3.45 -8.40
N GLU A 335 22.90 -3.97 -7.36
CA GLU A 335 24.11 -3.38 -6.76
C GLU A 335 25.28 -3.43 -7.75
N GLU A 336 25.37 -4.50 -8.55
CA GLU A 336 26.41 -4.68 -9.57
C GLU A 336 26.39 -3.58 -10.64
N GLU A 337 25.20 -3.12 -11.06
CA GLU A 337 25.05 -2.05 -12.06
C GLU A 337 25.50 -0.68 -11.53
N LEU A 338 25.56 -0.50 -10.23
CA LEU A 338 25.77 0.78 -9.57
C LEU A 338 27.07 0.82 -8.73
N SER A 339 27.84 -0.25 -8.69
CA SER A 339 29.04 -0.36 -7.83
C SER A 339 29.96 0.85 -7.93
N ASP A 340 30.34 1.23 -9.16
CA ASP A 340 31.26 2.35 -9.41
C ASP A 340 30.67 3.72 -8.98
N TRP A 341 29.35 3.87 -9.13
CA TRP A 341 28.66 5.11 -8.76
C TRP A 341 28.44 5.25 -7.26
N LEU A 342 28.21 4.13 -6.56
CA LEU A 342 27.96 4.10 -5.12
C LEU A 342 29.23 4.36 -4.28
N GLU A 343 30.41 4.32 -4.90
CA GLU A 343 31.65 4.73 -4.23
C GLU A 343 31.67 6.24 -3.96
N ASP A 344 31.10 7.06 -4.86
CA ASP A 344 31.18 8.52 -4.81
C ASP A 344 29.84 9.20 -4.51
N TYR A 345 28.71 8.54 -4.76
CA TYR A 345 27.37 9.14 -4.68
C TYR A 345 26.39 8.27 -3.89
N SER A 346 25.46 8.94 -3.19
CA SER A 346 24.29 8.25 -2.63
C SER A 346 23.33 7.80 -3.73
N LEU A 347 22.46 6.83 -3.43
CA LEU A 347 21.49 6.31 -4.40
C LEU A 347 20.51 7.39 -4.87
N GLY A 348 20.14 8.31 -3.99
CA GLY A 348 19.30 9.46 -4.32
C GLY A 348 19.99 10.43 -5.25
N GLU A 349 21.29 10.76 -5.03
CA GLU A 349 22.07 11.60 -5.92
C GLU A 349 22.24 10.98 -7.32
N ILE A 350 22.43 9.67 -7.39
CA ILE A 350 22.48 8.91 -8.64
C ILE A 350 21.16 9.06 -9.40
N TRP A 351 20.05 9.01 -8.68
CA TRP A 351 18.73 9.23 -9.27
C TRP A 351 18.52 10.68 -9.70
N GLU A 352 18.86 11.67 -8.89
CA GLU A 352 18.79 13.12 -9.26
C GLU A 352 19.59 13.43 -10.51
N LYS A 353 20.74 12.80 -10.68
CA LYS A 353 21.58 12.92 -11.88
C LYS A 353 21.03 12.14 -13.10
N ASN A 354 19.88 11.49 -12.96
CA ASN A 354 19.22 10.67 -13.99
C ASN A 354 20.09 9.51 -14.55
N ILE A 355 21.03 9.01 -13.75
CA ILE A 355 21.92 7.90 -14.14
C ILE A 355 21.11 6.60 -14.25
N ILE A 356 20.15 6.41 -13.35
CA ILE A 356 19.32 5.20 -13.28
C ILE A 356 17.97 5.34 -14.00
N GLY A 357 17.70 6.49 -14.63
CA GLY A 357 16.40 6.76 -15.27
C GLY A 357 15.31 7.16 -14.27
N GLY A 358 14.06 7.15 -14.70
CA GLY A 358 12.91 7.50 -13.87
C GLY A 358 12.72 9.00 -13.66
N GLN A 359 13.51 9.87 -14.28
CA GLN A 359 13.28 11.30 -14.27
C GLN A 359 12.33 11.72 -15.39
N PRO A 360 11.58 12.84 -15.24
CA PRO A 360 10.81 13.40 -16.35
C PRO A 360 11.73 13.67 -17.55
N LEU A 361 11.32 13.24 -18.74
CA LEU A 361 11.97 13.68 -19.97
C LEU A 361 11.70 15.19 -20.11
N ILE A 362 12.74 16.01 -19.97
CA ILE A 362 12.71 17.46 -20.19
C ILE A 362 12.80 17.71 -21.70
#